data_d48d3827b1797dcb26909dd9046d3e52
#
_entry.id   d48d3827b1797dcb26909dd9046d3e52
#
_cell.length_a   1.000
_cell.length_b   1.000
_cell.length_c   1.000
_cell.angle_alpha   90.00
_cell.angle_beta   90.00
_cell.angle_gamma   90.00
#
_symmetry.space_group_name_H-M   'P 1'
#
loop_
_entity.id
_entity.type
_entity.pdbx_description
1 polymer ?
#
loop_
_entity_poly.entity_id
_entity_poly.type
_entity_poly.pdbx_seq_one_letter_code
_entity_poly.pdbx_strand_id
1 'polypeptide(L)'
;MQPAKINTVYYKRKFLNVSDTFLTENAAAKKDINYYIQVPLNHGLALQEFHTLLIDLSATKEEIWSRIYHRTQTEITSFQNNNKFEHKIFNPVPQKNFAEHLQLLEKFTSLRKIRKPEKERLLAYNKEGILLISSIMSGTEIHCVNFYRVTEQRAVNLHSFTTQELKTNDHSSSFFGKAHRTLHWLDMLYFKENGIAKYDFGGWYDGNKDESLLHINQFKEQFGGEKIKEYSGAIYHHPILKLIKKILK
;
A
#
# COMPACT_ATOMS: atom_id res chain seq x y z
N MET A 1 -16.32 4.92 -7.20
CA MET A 1 -15.98 5.03 -5.76
C MET A 1 -16.11 6.48 -5.35
N GLN A 2 -16.71 6.81 -4.20
CA GLN A 2 -16.55 8.15 -3.61
C GLN A 2 -15.44 8.05 -2.56
N PRO A 3 -14.32 8.76 -2.75
CA PRO A 3 -13.23 8.72 -1.80
C PRO A 3 -13.65 9.33 -0.46
N ALA A 4 -13.27 8.69 0.63
CA ALA A 4 -13.70 9.10 1.97
C ALA A 4 -12.87 10.28 2.50
N LYS A 5 -13.55 11.28 3.09
CA LYS A 5 -12.95 12.41 3.85
C LYS A 5 -12.43 11.97 5.24
N ILE A 6 -11.77 10.83 5.32
CA ILE A 6 -11.36 10.26 6.60
C ILE A 6 -9.87 10.48 6.76
N ASN A 7 -9.50 11.25 7.79
CA ASN A 7 -8.11 11.46 8.19
C ASN A 7 -7.72 10.67 9.46
N THR A 8 -8.68 10.06 10.15
CA THR A 8 -8.41 9.28 11.35
C THR A 8 -9.34 8.08 11.43
N VAL A 9 -8.77 6.91 11.68
CA VAL A 9 -9.51 5.65 11.93
C VAL A 9 -9.22 5.18 13.34
N TYR A 10 -10.27 4.74 14.04
CA TYR A 10 -10.19 4.20 15.38
C TYR A 10 -10.47 2.70 15.38
N TYR A 11 -9.66 1.94 16.12
CA TYR A 11 -9.84 0.49 16.24
C TYR A 11 -9.29 -0.06 17.57
N LYS A 12 -9.61 -1.31 17.83
CA LYS A 12 -9.00 -2.05 18.95
C LYS A 12 -7.94 -3.01 18.43
N ARG A 13 -6.79 -3.04 19.12
CA ARG A 13 -5.74 -4.02 18.91
C ARG A 13 -5.56 -4.78 20.24
N LYS A 14 -6.12 -5.98 20.30
CA LYS A 14 -6.32 -6.70 21.56
C LYS A 14 -7.14 -5.83 22.55
N PHE A 15 -6.57 -5.46 23.69
CA PHE A 15 -7.20 -4.62 24.71
C PHE A 15 -6.90 -3.11 24.55
N LEU A 16 -6.05 -2.74 23.61
CA LEU A 16 -5.64 -1.35 23.39
C LEU A 16 -6.57 -0.63 22.43
N ASN A 17 -6.90 0.62 22.74
CA ASN A 17 -7.57 1.55 21.83
C ASN A 17 -6.49 2.24 21.00
N VAL A 18 -6.66 2.22 19.70
CA VAL A 18 -5.67 2.73 18.73
C VAL A 18 -6.33 3.71 17.78
N SER A 19 -5.58 4.71 17.34
CA SER A 19 -5.95 5.53 16.21
C SER A 19 -4.82 5.58 15.19
N ASP A 20 -5.20 5.60 13.92
CA ASP A 20 -4.34 5.94 12.79
C ASP A 20 -4.78 7.28 12.22
N THR A 21 -3.90 8.26 12.22
CA THR A 21 -4.12 9.59 11.64
C THR A 21 -3.23 9.74 10.41
N PHE A 22 -3.81 10.16 9.28
CA PHE A 22 -3.15 10.21 7.98
C PHE A 22 -3.07 11.61 7.44
N LEU A 23 -1.95 11.96 6.82
CA LEU A 23 -1.76 13.13 5.97
C LEU A 23 -2.11 14.47 6.63
N THR A 24 -2.34 14.48 7.94
CA THR A 24 -2.68 15.66 8.72
C THR A 24 -2.01 15.58 10.08
N GLU A 25 -1.71 16.75 10.64
CA GLU A 25 -1.10 16.92 11.96
C GLU A 25 -2.15 17.15 13.05
N ASN A 26 -3.42 17.29 12.67
CA ASN A 26 -4.49 17.51 13.62
C ASN A 26 -4.52 16.36 14.63
N ALA A 27 -4.43 16.70 15.90
CA ALA A 27 -4.39 15.73 16.97
C ALA A 27 -5.68 14.92 17.00
N ALA A 28 -5.54 13.60 16.78
CA ALA A 28 -6.63 12.68 17.07
C ALA A 28 -6.94 12.66 18.56
N ALA A 29 -8.16 12.30 18.92
CA ALA A 29 -8.51 12.07 20.32
C ALA A 29 -7.51 11.08 20.94
N LYS A 30 -7.03 11.37 22.15
CA LYS A 30 -6.04 10.57 22.85
C LYS A 30 -6.51 9.13 23.03
N LYS A 31 -5.73 8.18 22.51
CA LYS A 31 -5.93 6.73 22.63
C LYS A 31 -4.71 6.11 23.32
N ASP A 32 -4.76 4.81 23.62
CA ASP A 32 -3.60 4.11 24.20
C ASP A 32 -2.37 4.22 23.28
N ILE A 33 -2.62 4.16 21.95
CA ILE A 33 -1.63 4.38 20.89
C ILE A 33 -2.25 5.28 19.81
N ASN A 34 -1.58 6.38 19.51
CA ASN A 34 -1.89 7.20 18.33
C ASN A 34 -0.76 7.03 17.31
N TYR A 35 -1.08 6.44 16.14
CA TYR A 35 -0.18 6.43 14.99
C TYR A 35 -0.43 7.67 14.14
N TYR A 36 0.66 8.34 13.77
CA TYR A 36 0.70 9.38 12.76
C TYR A 36 1.39 8.80 11.53
N ILE A 37 0.73 8.85 10.39
CA ILE A 37 1.15 8.13 9.18
C ILE A 37 1.22 9.12 8.03
N GLN A 38 2.43 9.33 7.51
CA GLN A 38 2.68 10.19 6.36
C GLN A 38 2.15 11.62 6.58
N VAL A 39 2.46 12.19 7.73
CA VAL A 39 2.14 13.60 8.02
C VAL A 39 3.20 14.51 7.40
N PRO A 40 2.80 15.68 6.86
CA PRO A 40 3.73 16.54 6.09
C PRO A 40 4.81 17.19 6.95
N LEU A 41 4.53 17.46 8.22
CA LEU A 41 5.45 18.15 9.14
C LEU A 41 5.53 17.43 10.48
N ASN A 42 6.67 17.57 11.16
CA ASN A 42 6.90 17.00 12.49
C ASN A 42 6.79 18.09 13.57
N HIS A 43 5.60 18.58 13.87
CA HIS A 43 5.34 19.63 14.83
C HIS A 43 5.64 19.22 16.29
N GLY A 44 6.88 18.81 16.58
CA GLY A 44 7.30 18.42 17.93
C GLY A 44 6.77 17.05 18.38
N LEU A 45 6.20 16.25 17.49
CA LEU A 45 5.62 14.93 17.81
C LEU A 45 6.66 13.80 17.90
N ALA A 46 7.94 14.06 17.83
CA ALA A 46 9.01 13.04 17.84
C ALA A 46 8.76 11.88 16.85
N LEU A 47 8.27 12.21 15.65
CA LEU A 47 8.07 11.27 14.55
C LEU A 47 9.40 11.06 13.81
N GLN A 48 9.49 9.95 13.10
CA GLN A 48 10.64 9.63 12.26
C GLN A 48 10.39 10.05 10.81
N GLU A 49 11.44 10.40 10.09
CA GLU A 49 11.36 10.62 8.65
C GLU A 49 10.85 9.37 7.95
N PHE A 50 9.97 9.59 6.98
CA PHE A 50 9.38 8.57 6.15
C PHE A 50 9.45 9.04 4.70
N HIS A 51 10.07 8.25 3.84
CA HIS A 51 10.14 8.55 2.43
C HIS A 51 9.16 7.68 1.65
N THR A 52 8.56 8.24 0.62
CA THR A 52 7.67 7.54 -0.31
C THR A 52 7.86 8.03 -1.73
N LEU A 53 7.35 7.29 -2.72
CA LEU A 53 7.31 7.70 -4.11
C LEU A 53 5.87 7.99 -4.52
N LEU A 54 5.60 9.22 -4.96
CA LEU A 54 4.28 9.69 -5.41
C LEU A 54 4.23 9.81 -6.92
N ILE A 55 3.14 9.33 -7.51
CA ILE A 55 2.77 9.59 -8.89
C ILE A 55 1.62 10.59 -8.89
N ASP A 56 1.76 11.69 -9.62
CA ASP A 56 0.68 12.65 -9.84
C ASP A 56 -0.30 12.11 -10.88
N LEU A 57 -1.51 11.78 -10.42
CA LEU A 57 -2.61 11.29 -11.25
C LEU A 57 -3.47 12.43 -11.83
N SER A 58 -3.23 13.71 -11.48
CA SER A 58 -3.94 14.84 -12.08
C SER A 58 -3.49 15.08 -13.53
N ALA A 59 -2.27 14.68 -13.90
CA ALA A 59 -1.76 14.67 -15.26
C ALA A 59 -2.59 13.77 -16.20
N THR A 60 -2.52 13.97 -17.51
CA THR A 60 -3.22 13.10 -18.48
C THR A 60 -2.68 11.66 -18.44
N LYS A 61 -3.46 10.71 -18.95
CA LYS A 61 -3.03 9.31 -19.05
C LYS A 61 -1.74 9.18 -19.84
N GLU A 62 -1.63 9.93 -20.92
CA GLU A 62 -0.49 9.96 -21.83
C GLU A 62 0.76 10.52 -21.13
N GLU A 63 0.60 11.58 -20.33
CA GLU A 63 1.69 12.16 -19.55
C GLU A 63 2.16 11.21 -18.45
N ILE A 64 1.24 10.54 -17.72
CA ILE A 64 1.61 9.54 -16.73
C ILE A 64 2.35 8.39 -17.40
N TRP A 65 1.82 7.89 -18.55
CA TRP A 65 2.44 6.82 -19.32
C TRP A 65 3.83 7.19 -19.80
N SER A 66 4.04 8.40 -20.32
CA SER A 66 5.35 8.85 -20.83
C SER A 66 6.45 8.90 -19.77
N ARG A 67 6.10 9.02 -18.49
CA ARG A 67 7.05 9.00 -17.36
C ARG A 67 7.47 7.59 -16.95
N ILE A 68 6.73 6.55 -17.37
CA ILE A 68 7.07 5.15 -17.12
C ILE A 68 8.25 4.76 -18.00
N TYR A 69 9.23 4.05 -17.47
CA TYR A 69 10.38 3.59 -18.22
C TYR A 69 9.95 2.74 -19.42
N HIS A 70 10.57 2.95 -20.57
CA HIS A 70 10.21 2.30 -21.83
C HIS A 70 10.12 0.76 -21.72
N ARG A 71 11.07 0.13 -21.02
CA ARG A 71 11.03 -1.31 -20.76
C ARG A 71 9.75 -1.72 -20.02
N THR A 72 9.35 -0.96 -19.00
CA THR A 72 8.15 -1.23 -18.22
C THR A 72 6.88 -1.04 -19.06
N GLN A 73 6.83 -0.01 -19.90
CA GLN A 73 5.74 0.17 -20.88
C GLN A 73 5.62 -1.04 -21.80
N THR A 74 6.74 -1.52 -22.34
CA THR A 74 6.78 -2.71 -23.21
C THR A 74 6.30 -3.96 -22.47
N GLU A 75 6.69 -4.16 -21.22
CA GLU A 75 6.27 -5.30 -20.40
C GLU A 75 4.78 -5.26 -20.08
N ILE A 76 4.22 -4.09 -19.75
CA ILE A 76 2.78 -3.87 -19.52
C ILE A 76 2.00 -4.16 -20.81
N THR A 77 2.38 -3.53 -21.92
CA THR A 77 1.71 -3.70 -23.20
C THR A 77 1.77 -5.17 -23.67
N SER A 78 2.93 -5.81 -23.53
CA SER A 78 3.09 -7.23 -23.85
C SER A 78 2.18 -8.12 -23.01
N PHE A 79 2.04 -7.83 -21.70
CA PHE A 79 1.16 -8.61 -20.83
C PHE A 79 -0.31 -8.45 -21.23
N GLN A 80 -0.75 -7.20 -21.46
CA GLN A 80 -2.13 -6.89 -21.84
C GLN A 80 -2.52 -7.53 -23.18
N ASN A 81 -1.61 -7.56 -24.15
CA ASN A 81 -1.90 -8.09 -25.49
C ASN A 81 -1.87 -9.63 -25.56
N ASN A 82 -1.06 -10.28 -24.73
CA ASN A 82 -0.77 -11.71 -24.85
C ASN A 82 -1.44 -12.59 -23.79
N ASN A 83 -2.18 -12.01 -22.84
CA ASN A 83 -2.77 -12.75 -21.74
C ASN A 83 -4.26 -12.39 -21.58
N LYS A 84 -5.06 -13.41 -21.32
CA LYS A 84 -6.44 -13.24 -20.84
C LYS A 84 -6.40 -13.12 -19.33
N PHE A 85 -6.80 -11.98 -18.81
CA PHE A 85 -6.84 -11.71 -17.39
C PHE A 85 -8.00 -10.77 -17.03
N GLU A 86 -8.33 -10.75 -15.75
CA GLU A 86 -9.29 -9.81 -15.18
C GLU A 86 -8.58 -8.93 -14.14
N HIS A 87 -8.79 -7.62 -14.22
CA HIS A 87 -8.45 -6.67 -13.18
C HIS A 87 -9.63 -6.57 -12.22
N LYS A 88 -9.52 -7.15 -11.04
CA LYS A 88 -10.57 -7.14 -10.00
C LYS A 88 -10.28 -6.06 -8.97
N ILE A 89 -11.30 -5.29 -8.66
CA ILE A 89 -11.29 -4.25 -7.61
C ILE A 89 -12.36 -4.57 -6.59
N PHE A 90 -12.01 -4.52 -5.32
CA PHE A 90 -12.91 -4.68 -4.19
C PHE A 90 -12.86 -3.41 -3.31
N ASN A 91 -13.95 -2.63 -3.30
CA ASN A 91 -14.16 -1.48 -2.42
C ASN A 91 -15.67 -1.16 -2.32
N PRO A 92 -16.32 -1.35 -1.17
CA PRO A 92 -15.78 -2.02 0.02
C PRO A 92 -15.39 -3.47 -0.26
N VAL A 93 -14.47 -4.01 0.54
CA VAL A 93 -13.99 -5.39 0.37
C VAL A 93 -14.98 -6.36 1.02
N PRO A 94 -15.66 -7.25 0.26
CA PRO A 94 -16.56 -8.27 0.83
C PRO A 94 -15.80 -9.20 1.78
N GLN A 95 -16.45 -9.67 2.85
CA GLN A 95 -15.81 -10.49 3.89
C GLN A 95 -15.08 -11.73 3.34
N LYS A 96 -15.67 -12.43 2.37
CA LYS A 96 -15.07 -13.59 1.71
C LYS A 96 -13.74 -13.21 1.02
N ASN A 97 -13.77 -12.14 0.22
CA ASN A 97 -12.59 -11.67 -0.51
C ASN A 97 -11.51 -11.14 0.44
N PHE A 98 -11.92 -10.44 1.52
CA PHE A 98 -11.00 -10.00 2.56
C PHE A 98 -10.26 -11.18 3.19
N ALA A 99 -10.98 -12.23 3.60
CA ALA A 99 -10.38 -13.42 4.22
C ALA A 99 -9.42 -14.15 3.27
N GLU A 100 -9.79 -14.34 2.01
CA GLU A 100 -8.97 -14.98 0.99
C GLU A 100 -7.67 -14.21 0.73
N HIS A 101 -7.76 -12.91 0.46
CA HIS A 101 -6.59 -12.08 0.15
C HIS A 101 -5.70 -11.88 1.38
N LEU A 102 -6.28 -11.77 2.60
CA LEU A 102 -5.51 -11.72 3.83
C LEU A 102 -4.72 -13.00 4.05
N GLN A 103 -5.32 -14.17 3.81
CA GLN A 103 -4.61 -15.45 3.92
C GLN A 103 -3.42 -15.55 2.97
N LEU A 104 -3.57 -15.06 1.72
CA LEU A 104 -2.46 -14.98 0.77
C LEU A 104 -1.35 -14.06 1.27
N LEU A 105 -1.71 -12.88 1.80
CA LEU A 105 -0.77 -11.92 2.36
C LEU A 105 -0.03 -12.49 3.59
N GLU A 106 -0.72 -13.19 4.48
CA GLU A 106 -0.11 -13.85 5.64
C GLU A 106 0.87 -14.96 5.23
N LYS A 107 0.52 -15.77 4.22
CA LYS A 107 1.44 -16.76 3.65
C LYS A 107 2.67 -16.11 3.04
N PHE A 108 2.49 -15.08 2.22
CA PHE A 108 3.57 -14.33 1.59
C PHE A 108 4.53 -13.74 2.64
N THR A 109 4.00 -13.03 3.64
CA THR A 109 4.83 -12.41 4.68
C THR A 109 5.57 -13.44 5.53
N SER A 110 4.96 -14.61 5.76
CA SER A 110 5.60 -15.73 6.47
C SER A 110 6.77 -16.33 5.66
N LEU A 111 6.59 -16.57 4.36
CA LEU A 111 7.64 -17.08 3.49
C LEU A 111 8.82 -16.10 3.37
N ARG A 112 8.52 -14.83 3.22
CA ARG A 112 9.54 -13.77 3.12
C ARG A 112 10.15 -13.37 4.47
N LYS A 113 9.65 -13.91 5.59
CA LYS A 113 10.08 -13.58 6.97
C LYS A 113 10.01 -12.09 7.27
N ILE A 114 9.01 -11.40 6.69
CA ILE A 114 8.75 -9.98 6.94
C ILE A 114 7.59 -9.80 7.92
N ARG A 115 7.40 -8.55 8.38
CA ARG A 115 6.33 -8.20 9.34
C ARG A 115 4.97 -8.64 8.83
N LYS A 116 4.22 -9.37 9.65
CA LYS A 116 2.84 -9.77 9.35
C LYS A 116 1.92 -8.56 9.27
N PRO A 117 0.87 -8.61 8.42
CA PRO A 117 -0.12 -7.55 8.35
C PRO A 117 -0.87 -7.41 9.69
N GLU A 118 -1.23 -6.19 10.03
CA GLU A 118 -2.07 -5.91 11.19
C GLU A 118 -3.55 -6.08 10.79
N LYS A 119 -4.08 -7.28 10.99
CA LYS A 119 -5.45 -7.65 10.59
C LYS A 119 -6.52 -6.70 11.14
N GLU A 120 -6.41 -6.31 12.40
CA GLU A 120 -7.37 -5.41 13.06
C GLU A 120 -7.38 -4.03 12.39
N ARG A 121 -6.21 -3.54 11.96
CA ARG A 121 -6.07 -2.30 11.19
C ARG A 121 -6.76 -2.41 9.83
N LEU A 122 -6.48 -3.47 9.08
CA LEU A 122 -7.09 -3.68 7.77
C LEU A 122 -8.61 -3.84 7.85
N LEU A 123 -9.12 -4.54 8.88
CA LEU A 123 -10.55 -4.64 9.15
C LEU A 123 -11.17 -3.28 9.45
N ALA A 124 -10.49 -2.44 10.24
CA ALA A 124 -10.95 -1.09 10.53
C ALA A 124 -11.00 -0.23 9.26
N TYR A 125 -9.96 -0.29 8.43
CA TYR A 125 -9.94 0.41 7.14
C TYR A 125 -11.07 -0.05 6.22
N ASN A 126 -11.37 -1.35 6.19
CA ASN A 126 -12.49 -1.87 5.41
C ASN A 126 -13.85 -1.38 5.94
N LYS A 127 -14.04 -1.38 7.27
CA LYS A 127 -15.25 -0.86 7.91
C LYS A 127 -15.49 0.61 7.59
N GLU A 128 -14.44 1.40 7.56
CA GLU A 128 -14.50 2.84 7.21
C GLU A 128 -14.54 3.09 5.69
N GLY A 129 -14.55 2.04 4.86
CA GLY A 129 -14.62 2.15 3.40
C GLY A 129 -13.36 2.67 2.72
N ILE A 130 -12.23 2.72 3.45
CA ILE A 130 -10.94 3.21 2.93
C ILE A 130 -9.97 2.09 2.54
N LEU A 131 -10.31 0.82 2.76
CA LEU A 131 -9.56 -0.31 2.23
C LEU A 131 -10.01 -0.62 0.80
N LEU A 132 -9.06 -0.73 -0.09
CA LEU A 132 -9.26 -1.28 -1.43
C LEU A 132 -8.29 -2.43 -1.64
N ILE A 133 -8.77 -3.52 -2.22
CA ILE A 133 -7.92 -4.62 -2.69
C ILE A 133 -8.10 -4.71 -4.20
N SER A 134 -6.99 -4.78 -4.93
CA SER A 134 -6.96 -5.06 -6.36
C SER A 134 -6.17 -6.32 -6.66
N SER A 135 -6.51 -7.00 -7.75
CA SER A 135 -5.80 -8.20 -8.19
C SER A 135 -5.87 -8.39 -9.70
N ILE A 136 -4.85 -9.03 -10.26
CA ILE A 136 -4.93 -9.65 -11.58
C ILE A 136 -5.20 -11.14 -11.40
N MET A 137 -6.21 -11.62 -12.12
CA MET A 137 -6.70 -12.99 -12.05
C MET A 137 -6.86 -13.59 -13.46
N SER A 138 -6.73 -14.91 -13.57
CA SER A 138 -7.13 -15.71 -14.74
C SER A 138 -8.12 -16.77 -14.25
N GLY A 139 -9.41 -16.59 -14.57
CA GLY A 139 -10.48 -17.41 -13.97
C GLY A 139 -10.50 -17.25 -12.44
N THR A 140 -10.23 -18.34 -11.72
CA THR A 140 -10.15 -18.33 -10.23
C THR A 140 -8.75 -18.14 -9.70
N GLU A 141 -7.74 -18.10 -10.57
CA GLU A 141 -6.34 -17.98 -10.16
C GLU A 141 -5.93 -16.52 -9.97
N ILE A 142 -5.49 -16.18 -8.76
CA ILE A 142 -4.93 -14.86 -8.42
C ILE A 142 -3.43 -14.90 -8.72
N HIS A 143 -2.92 -13.95 -9.51
CA HIS A 143 -1.50 -13.84 -9.87
C HIS A 143 -0.75 -12.77 -9.08
N CYS A 144 -1.38 -11.63 -8.83
CA CYS A 144 -0.82 -10.56 -8.00
C CYS A 144 -1.92 -9.79 -7.30
N VAL A 145 -1.57 -9.18 -6.17
CA VAL A 145 -2.51 -8.47 -5.27
C VAL A 145 -1.87 -7.21 -4.75
N ASN A 146 -2.66 -6.14 -4.71
CA ASN A 146 -2.34 -4.90 -4.03
C ASN A 146 -3.40 -4.57 -2.98
N PHE A 147 -2.96 -4.09 -1.81
CA PHE A 147 -3.81 -3.54 -0.76
C PHE A 147 -3.55 -2.05 -0.65
N TYR A 148 -4.61 -1.25 -0.67
CA TYR A 148 -4.52 0.20 -0.58
C TYR A 148 -5.32 0.77 0.59
N ARG A 149 -4.78 1.82 1.18
CA ARG A 149 -5.56 2.79 1.93
C ARG A 149 -5.91 3.93 0.97
N VAL A 150 -7.19 4.18 0.78
CA VAL A 150 -7.68 5.19 -0.17
C VAL A 150 -8.42 6.29 0.58
N THR A 151 -7.97 7.52 0.40
CA THR A 151 -8.60 8.73 0.91
C THR A 151 -8.88 9.67 -0.27
N GLU A 152 -9.61 10.78 -0.06
CA GLU A 152 -9.83 11.77 -1.13
C GLU A 152 -8.56 12.27 -1.80
N GLN A 153 -7.45 12.30 -1.08
CA GLN A 153 -6.22 12.90 -1.56
C GLN A 153 -5.28 11.88 -2.22
N ARG A 154 -5.30 10.62 -1.74
CA ARG A 154 -4.23 9.69 -2.03
C ARG A 154 -4.66 8.23 -1.90
N ALA A 155 -4.25 7.41 -2.86
CA ALA A 155 -4.26 5.95 -2.77
C ALA A 155 -2.85 5.47 -2.38
N VAL A 156 -2.72 4.97 -1.15
CA VAL A 156 -1.43 4.50 -0.60
C VAL A 156 -1.37 2.99 -0.67
N ASN A 157 -0.38 2.45 -1.38
CA ASN A 157 -0.11 1.02 -1.41
C ASN A 157 0.44 0.56 -0.05
N LEU A 158 -0.30 -0.31 0.63
CA LEU A 158 0.05 -0.87 1.94
C LEU A 158 0.83 -2.18 1.82
N HIS A 159 0.38 -3.03 0.89
CA HIS A 159 0.99 -4.32 0.60
C HIS A 159 0.84 -4.61 -0.89
N SER A 160 1.88 -5.16 -1.48
CA SER A 160 1.94 -5.52 -2.90
C SER A 160 2.77 -6.78 -3.07
N PHE A 161 2.23 -7.80 -3.73
CA PHE A 161 2.93 -9.07 -3.92
C PHE A 161 2.39 -9.88 -5.09
N THR A 162 3.20 -10.82 -5.55
CA THR A 162 2.79 -11.85 -6.51
C THR A 162 2.57 -13.19 -5.79
N THR A 163 1.75 -14.05 -6.36
CA THR A 163 1.50 -15.40 -5.82
C THR A 163 2.50 -16.45 -6.31
N GLN A 164 3.53 -16.05 -7.05
CA GLN A 164 4.53 -16.93 -7.63
C GLN A 164 5.09 -17.97 -6.65
N GLU A 165 5.43 -17.54 -5.44
CA GLU A 165 6.05 -18.37 -4.40
C GLU A 165 5.02 -19.12 -3.53
N LEU A 166 3.73 -18.80 -3.69
CA LEU A 166 2.65 -19.36 -2.88
C LEU A 166 2.02 -20.61 -3.51
N LYS A 167 2.27 -20.84 -4.77
CA LYS A 167 1.65 -21.90 -5.55
C LYS A 167 2.68 -22.58 -6.45
N THR A 168 2.50 -23.86 -6.68
CA THR A 168 3.09 -24.57 -7.81
C THR A 168 2.28 -24.20 -9.05
N ASN A 169 2.76 -23.27 -9.83
CA ASN A 169 2.13 -22.89 -11.09
C ASN A 169 3.14 -22.95 -12.24
N ASP A 170 2.64 -23.12 -13.46
CA ASP A 170 3.46 -23.27 -14.66
C ASP A 170 3.96 -21.93 -15.24
N HIS A 171 3.64 -20.79 -14.58
CA HIS A 171 4.03 -19.49 -15.05
C HIS A 171 5.46 -19.11 -14.65
N SER A 172 6.18 -18.48 -15.57
CA SER A 172 7.55 -18.00 -15.34
C SER A 172 7.59 -16.77 -14.43
N SER A 173 8.75 -16.53 -13.80
CA SER A 173 8.97 -15.28 -13.02
C SER A 173 8.75 -14.02 -13.87
N SER A 174 9.05 -14.08 -15.17
CA SER A 174 8.78 -12.99 -16.10
C SER A 174 7.28 -12.69 -16.24
N PHE A 175 6.43 -13.73 -16.26
CA PHE A 175 4.97 -13.56 -16.28
C PHE A 175 4.49 -12.76 -15.06
N PHE A 176 4.90 -13.18 -13.85
CA PHE A 176 4.50 -12.49 -12.61
C PHE A 176 5.02 -11.06 -12.55
N GLY A 177 6.25 -10.80 -13.00
CA GLY A 177 6.81 -9.47 -13.06
C GLY A 177 6.00 -8.55 -13.98
N LYS A 178 5.61 -9.02 -15.16
CA LYS A 178 4.76 -8.28 -16.11
C LYS A 178 3.34 -8.08 -15.56
N ALA A 179 2.72 -9.13 -14.98
CA ALA A 179 1.40 -9.06 -14.35
C ALA A 179 1.38 -8.00 -13.24
N HIS A 180 2.40 -7.97 -12.41
CA HIS A 180 2.50 -7.03 -11.28
C HIS A 180 2.65 -5.58 -11.75
N ARG A 181 3.48 -5.31 -12.77
CA ARG A 181 3.58 -3.99 -13.40
C ARG A 181 2.25 -3.56 -14.02
N THR A 182 1.58 -4.49 -14.68
CA THR A 182 0.26 -4.24 -15.27
C THR A 182 -0.77 -3.91 -14.18
N LEU A 183 -0.77 -4.62 -13.04
CA LEU A 183 -1.67 -4.32 -11.93
C LEU A 183 -1.48 -2.89 -11.42
N HIS A 184 -0.23 -2.46 -11.17
CA HIS A 184 0.04 -1.08 -10.73
C HIS A 184 -0.45 -0.04 -11.74
N TRP A 185 -0.23 -0.29 -13.04
CA TRP A 185 -0.70 0.61 -14.10
C TRP A 185 -2.23 0.71 -14.14
N LEU A 186 -2.92 -0.42 -14.09
CA LEU A 186 -4.39 -0.46 -14.10
C LEU A 186 -4.97 0.18 -12.83
N ASP A 187 -4.33 -0.01 -11.67
CA ASP A 187 -4.72 0.63 -10.42
C ASP A 187 -4.57 2.16 -10.50
N MET A 188 -3.48 2.67 -11.10
CA MET A 188 -3.30 4.11 -11.34
C MET A 188 -4.43 4.67 -12.21
N LEU A 189 -4.79 3.99 -13.30
CA LEU A 189 -5.89 4.41 -14.16
C LEU A 189 -7.23 4.40 -13.40
N TYR A 190 -7.50 3.33 -12.64
CA TYR A 190 -8.70 3.23 -11.82
C TYR A 190 -8.79 4.39 -10.81
N PHE A 191 -7.71 4.68 -10.09
CA PHE A 191 -7.71 5.78 -9.12
C PHE A 191 -7.89 7.14 -9.79
N LYS A 192 -7.22 7.38 -10.92
CA LYS A 192 -7.40 8.60 -11.72
C LYS A 192 -8.87 8.78 -12.14
N GLU A 193 -9.50 7.75 -12.71
CA GLU A 193 -10.90 7.77 -13.14
C GLU A 193 -11.89 8.01 -11.96
N ASN A 194 -11.48 7.65 -10.74
CA ASN A 194 -12.25 7.89 -9.52
C ASN A 194 -11.85 9.18 -8.78
N GLY A 195 -11.10 10.09 -9.41
CA GLY A 195 -10.80 11.42 -8.89
C GLY A 195 -9.72 11.46 -7.81
N ILE A 196 -8.95 10.39 -7.61
CA ILE A 196 -7.79 10.39 -6.71
C ILE A 196 -6.62 11.09 -7.40
N ALA A 197 -6.09 12.14 -6.76
CA ALA A 197 -5.03 12.96 -7.34
C ALA A 197 -3.64 12.34 -7.26
N LYS A 198 -3.39 11.45 -6.29
CA LYS A 198 -2.05 10.90 -6.04
C LYS A 198 -2.07 9.39 -5.82
N TYR A 199 -1.18 8.69 -6.54
CA TYR A 199 -0.84 7.30 -6.27
C TYR A 199 0.46 7.24 -5.48
N ASP A 200 0.47 6.50 -4.39
CA ASP A 200 1.59 6.40 -3.47
C ASP A 200 2.07 4.96 -3.38
N PHE A 201 3.29 4.71 -3.80
CA PHE A 201 3.90 3.38 -3.73
C PHE A 201 4.23 2.91 -2.31
N GLY A 202 3.94 3.72 -1.29
CA GLY A 202 4.34 3.43 0.10
C GLY A 202 5.84 3.57 0.32
N GLY A 203 6.31 3.08 1.45
CA GLY A 203 7.67 3.30 1.95
C GLY A 203 8.78 3.19 0.91
N TRP A 204 9.67 4.17 0.93
CA TRP A 204 10.90 4.22 0.16
C TRP A 204 12.09 4.03 1.09
N TYR A 205 12.99 3.12 0.75
CA TYR A 205 14.21 2.92 1.52
C TYR A 205 15.25 3.99 1.19
N ASP A 206 15.58 4.82 2.15
CA ASP A 206 16.55 5.92 2.00
C ASP A 206 18.00 5.51 2.34
N GLY A 207 18.23 4.25 2.69
CA GLY A 207 19.56 3.69 2.95
C GLY A 207 20.21 3.12 1.68
N ASN A 208 21.42 2.59 1.86
CA ASN A 208 22.24 2.04 0.77
C ASN A 208 22.78 0.62 1.04
N LYS A 209 22.38 -0.04 2.13
CA LYS A 209 22.94 -1.32 2.57
C LYS A 209 22.07 -2.54 2.30
N ASP A 210 20.75 -2.34 2.24
CA ASP A 210 19.81 -3.44 2.04
C ASP A 210 19.46 -3.56 0.55
N GLU A 211 20.12 -4.49 -0.14
CA GLU A 211 19.93 -4.73 -1.58
C GLU A 211 18.48 -5.09 -1.92
N SER A 212 17.80 -5.82 -1.04
CA SER A 212 16.40 -6.22 -1.26
C SER A 212 15.48 -4.99 -1.28
N LEU A 213 15.69 -4.05 -0.35
CA LEU A 213 14.93 -2.80 -0.32
C LEU A 213 15.32 -1.87 -1.49
N LEU A 214 16.58 -1.86 -1.91
CA LEU A 214 17.01 -1.12 -3.11
C LEU A 214 16.37 -1.67 -4.39
N HIS A 215 16.22 -2.99 -4.53
CA HIS A 215 15.49 -3.58 -5.66
C HIS A 215 13.99 -3.19 -5.66
N ILE A 216 13.37 -3.08 -4.47
CA ILE A 216 12.01 -2.58 -4.35
C ILE A 216 11.92 -1.10 -4.80
N ASN A 217 12.90 -0.27 -4.42
CA ASN A 217 12.96 1.11 -4.90
C ASN A 217 13.10 1.18 -6.42
N GLN A 218 14.03 0.41 -7.00
CA GLN A 218 14.21 0.34 -8.46
C GLN A 218 12.93 -0.08 -9.19
N PHE A 219 12.17 -1.02 -8.63
CA PHE A 219 10.86 -1.39 -9.18
C PHE A 219 9.90 -0.21 -9.21
N LYS A 220 9.82 0.56 -8.11
CA LYS A 220 8.92 1.72 -7.99
C LYS A 220 9.34 2.85 -8.94
N GLU A 221 10.64 3.13 -9.04
CA GLU A 221 11.19 4.16 -9.95
C GLU A 221 10.79 3.96 -11.40
N GLN A 222 10.61 2.72 -11.84
CA GLN A 222 10.21 2.41 -13.21
C GLN A 222 8.87 3.03 -13.63
N PHE A 223 8.04 3.44 -12.67
CA PHE A 223 6.76 4.10 -12.93
C PHE A 223 6.87 5.63 -12.98
N GLY A 224 8.07 6.19 -12.82
CA GLY A 224 8.28 7.62 -12.66
C GLY A 224 7.88 8.08 -11.25
N GLY A 225 7.57 9.35 -11.10
CA GLY A 225 7.13 9.91 -9.83
C GLY A 225 8.21 10.69 -9.09
N GLU A 226 7.81 11.22 -7.94
CA GLU A 226 8.64 12.08 -7.11
C GLU A 226 8.83 11.46 -5.73
N LYS A 227 10.07 11.44 -5.26
CA LYS A 227 10.40 11.04 -3.89
C LYS A 227 10.04 12.16 -2.93
N ILE A 228 9.12 11.86 -1.99
CA ILE A 228 8.63 12.83 -1.01
C ILE A 228 9.08 12.40 0.38
N LYS A 229 9.49 13.39 1.19
CA LYS A 229 9.75 13.22 2.61
C LYS A 229 8.55 13.64 3.43
N GLU A 230 8.11 12.76 4.29
CA GLU A 230 7.02 12.93 5.25
C GLU A 230 7.48 12.40 6.61
N TYR A 231 6.59 12.34 7.59
CA TYR A 231 6.91 11.84 8.92
C TYR A 231 5.89 10.80 9.36
N SER A 232 6.36 9.78 10.07
CA SER A 232 5.50 8.73 10.61
C SER A 232 6.00 8.28 11.98
N GLY A 233 5.08 7.82 12.83
CA GLY A 233 5.47 7.30 14.12
C GLY A 233 4.28 7.01 15.03
N ALA A 234 4.57 6.60 16.26
CA ALA A 234 3.57 6.27 17.25
C ALA A 234 3.81 7.04 18.55
N ILE A 235 2.74 7.60 19.09
CA ILE A 235 2.71 8.20 20.42
C ILE A 235 1.97 7.23 21.34
N TYR A 236 2.65 6.77 22.37
CA TYR A 236 2.12 5.85 23.36
C TYR A 236 1.62 6.63 24.58
N HIS A 237 0.36 6.47 24.93
CA HIS A 237 -0.26 7.11 26.10
C HIS A 237 -0.49 6.12 27.23
N HIS A 238 -0.64 4.83 26.92
CA HIS A 238 -0.78 3.78 27.93
C HIS A 238 0.49 3.67 28.79
N PRO A 239 0.40 3.70 30.14
CA PRO A 239 1.58 3.77 31.02
C PRO A 239 2.58 2.64 30.79
N ILE A 240 2.11 1.40 30.70
CA ILE A 240 2.96 0.22 30.46
C ILE A 240 3.71 0.32 29.12
N LEU A 241 3.03 0.78 28.06
CA LEU A 241 3.67 0.92 26.73
C LEU A 241 4.72 2.03 26.74
N LYS A 242 4.52 3.12 27.48
CA LYS A 242 5.53 4.16 27.69
C LYS A 242 6.78 3.60 28.34
N LEU A 243 6.60 2.75 29.37
CA LEU A 243 7.72 2.12 30.09
C LEU A 243 8.49 1.17 29.17
N ILE A 244 7.81 0.29 28.44
CA ILE A 244 8.43 -0.65 27.49
C ILE A 244 9.23 0.11 26.43
N LYS A 245 8.68 1.18 25.84
CA LYS A 245 9.40 2.01 24.84
C LYS A 245 10.66 2.66 25.43
N LYS A 246 10.65 3.00 26.71
CA LYS A 246 11.81 3.59 27.40
C LYS A 246 12.93 2.58 27.65
N ILE A 247 12.57 1.31 27.86
CA ILE A 247 13.53 0.21 28.11
C ILE A 247 14.17 -0.29 26.80
N LEU A 248 13.42 -0.22 25.67
CA LEU A 248 13.87 -0.68 24.35
C LEU A 248 14.60 0.37 23.52
N LYS A 249 14.83 1.57 24.04
CA LYS A 249 15.69 2.61 23.46
C LYS A 249 17.09 2.55 24.06
#